data_3321513f45d3a25efcc5ec8788cd12f6
#
_entry.id   3321513f45d3a25efcc5ec8788cd12f6
#
_cell.length_a   1.000
_cell.length_b   1.000
_cell.length_c   1.000
_cell.angle_alpha   90.00
_cell.angle_beta   90.00
_cell.angle_gamma   90.00
#
_symmetry.space_group_name_H-M   'P 1'
#
loop_
_entity.id
_entity.type
_entity.pdbx_description
1 polymer ?
#
loop_
_entity_poly.entity_id
_entity_poly.type
_entity_poly.pdbx_seq_one_letter_code
_entity_poly.pdbx_strand_id
1 'polypeptide(L)'
;MPDSRPKKQGPIFPENAPGPLVVSEANPRYFTVASGSPIDGKAVYLTGSHIWNNFHDGLGPGLACSEVPEQNDYGAYLIFLKKHGHNFIRLWRWEQFKSQAATASFHLCMTPQPWLRTGPGLATDGKPKFDLSTFDPHYFERLRDHVIAAGKEGIYVSVMLFDGFGLHLSKAPDHIEGHPFHAANNINGIALTSINDYQVHPLDSRIQVLQEAYIRKVVDTVADLPNVLYEVSNESCGGGQVDRNFADVLGLAEVPSWGDSTAWQYWVIEFVKQYEQQRGYDQHPIGMTMQFPVPDQRRVNEVLWNSPADWISPGDDEIFVAGEYPDEAERPASRWLTNPPENVGTKVVLTDTDHYAAGRGDALWAWKSFLRGHHPILMDFGIINVTTQLDPSLGVPSYESFEPARYAMGDTLRFAMRMKLIEMELRSDLSSTGYALASRGEEYLILQPSEVAEPFTVTLEAGTYTIEWFNVISREIEASGSVSVERPRTVTFTPRGRSAGPVVLYLKQAGR
;
A
#
# COMPACT_ATOMS: atom_id res chain seq x y z
N MET A 1 12.49 -24.39 39.76
CA MET A 1 12.35 -25.04 38.44
C MET A 1 12.43 -23.93 37.42
N PRO A 2 13.30 -24.01 36.41
CA PRO A 2 13.35 -22.96 35.39
C PRO A 2 12.10 -23.00 34.54
N ASP A 3 11.54 -21.81 34.26
CA ASP A 3 10.35 -21.54 33.47
C ASP A 3 10.55 -22.06 32.03
N SER A 4 9.86 -23.16 31.68
CA SER A 4 9.95 -23.83 30.39
C SER A 4 8.96 -23.29 29.35
N ARG A 5 8.54 -22.02 29.46
CA ARG A 5 7.75 -21.40 28.42
C ARG A 5 8.61 -21.21 27.16
N PRO A 6 8.16 -21.64 25.96
CA PRO A 6 8.90 -21.39 24.74
C PRO A 6 9.03 -19.86 24.56
N LYS A 7 10.26 -19.40 24.42
CA LYS A 7 10.52 -18.01 24.05
C LYS A 7 9.80 -17.71 22.74
N LYS A 8 8.96 -16.68 22.71
CA LYS A 8 8.38 -16.15 21.48
C LYS A 8 9.55 -15.88 20.52
N GLN A 9 9.74 -16.74 19.54
CA GLN A 9 10.63 -16.44 18.42
C GLN A 9 9.93 -15.33 17.62
N GLY A 10 10.47 -14.12 17.67
CA GLY A 10 10.10 -13.06 16.74
C GLY A 10 10.38 -13.52 15.31
N PRO A 11 9.74 -12.93 14.30
CA PRO A 11 9.99 -13.24 12.90
C PRO A 11 11.48 -13.04 12.61
N ILE A 12 12.12 -14.05 11.99
CA ILE A 12 13.50 -13.94 11.50
C ILE A 12 13.40 -13.19 10.17
N PHE A 13 13.53 -11.86 10.22
CA PHE A 13 13.71 -11.07 9.01
C PHE A 13 15.14 -11.21 8.52
N PRO A 14 15.37 -11.26 7.20
CA PRO A 14 16.70 -11.02 6.68
C PRO A 14 17.19 -9.66 7.18
N GLU A 15 18.44 -9.58 7.59
CA GLU A 15 19.06 -8.32 8.07
C GLU A 15 19.12 -7.22 7.00
N ASN A 16 18.84 -7.56 5.74
CA ASN A 16 18.72 -6.64 4.63
C ASN A 16 17.63 -7.16 3.69
N ALA A 17 16.86 -6.26 3.10
CA ALA A 17 15.89 -6.62 2.06
C ALA A 17 16.66 -7.04 0.78
N PRO A 18 16.58 -8.31 0.35
CA PRO A 18 17.24 -8.76 -0.86
C PRO A 18 16.49 -8.28 -2.11
N GLY A 19 17.22 -7.95 -3.17
CA GLY A 19 16.59 -7.47 -4.40
C GLY A 19 17.60 -7.29 -5.54
N PRO A 20 17.20 -6.61 -6.61
CA PRO A 20 15.88 -6.05 -6.83
C PRO A 20 14.79 -7.13 -6.94
N LEU A 21 13.55 -6.73 -6.64
CA LEU A 21 12.39 -7.59 -6.83
C LEU A 21 12.02 -7.65 -8.31
N VAL A 22 11.50 -8.80 -8.73
CA VAL A 22 10.86 -9.00 -10.03
C VAL A 22 9.56 -9.78 -9.83
N VAL A 23 8.58 -9.62 -10.73
CA VAL A 23 7.38 -10.45 -10.71
C VAL A 23 7.78 -11.89 -11.03
N SER A 24 7.32 -12.84 -10.22
CA SER A 24 7.64 -14.25 -10.44
C SER A 24 6.95 -14.80 -11.68
N GLU A 25 7.71 -15.40 -12.59
CA GLU A 25 7.14 -16.11 -13.75
C GLU A 25 6.38 -17.37 -13.33
N ALA A 26 6.81 -18.03 -12.25
CA ALA A 26 6.18 -19.25 -11.76
C ALA A 26 4.84 -18.97 -11.08
N ASN A 27 4.69 -17.83 -10.41
CA ASN A 27 3.45 -17.40 -9.77
C ASN A 27 3.35 -15.88 -9.73
N PRO A 28 2.74 -15.25 -10.73
CA PRO A 28 2.70 -13.78 -10.87
C PRO A 28 1.91 -13.03 -9.77
N ARG A 29 1.36 -13.74 -8.80
CA ARG A 29 0.78 -13.13 -7.59
C ARG A 29 1.84 -12.62 -6.63
N TYR A 30 3.10 -13.06 -6.79
CA TYR A 30 4.17 -12.75 -5.88
C TYR A 30 5.38 -12.18 -6.62
N PHE A 31 6.18 -11.44 -5.88
CA PHE A 31 7.52 -11.12 -6.32
C PHE A 31 8.48 -12.28 -6.03
N THR A 32 9.60 -12.25 -6.70
CA THR A 32 10.82 -13.00 -6.36
C THR A 32 12.00 -12.06 -6.49
N VAL A 33 13.18 -12.51 -6.09
CA VAL A 33 14.42 -11.75 -6.28
C VAL A 33 15.07 -12.20 -7.58
N ALA A 34 15.66 -11.27 -8.33
CA ALA A 34 16.45 -11.59 -9.50
C ALA A 34 17.53 -12.63 -9.18
N SER A 35 17.88 -13.46 -10.17
CA SER A 35 18.76 -14.63 -9.99
C SER A 35 20.10 -14.29 -9.30
N GLY A 36 20.58 -15.22 -8.46
CA GLY A 36 21.84 -15.07 -7.72
C GLY A 36 21.71 -14.65 -6.26
N SER A 37 20.49 -14.41 -5.77
CA SER A 37 20.21 -14.14 -4.36
C SER A 37 20.09 -15.44 -3.54
N PRO A 38 20.39 -15.42 -2.23
CA PRO A 38 20.12 -16.55 -1.32
C PRO A 38 18.65 -16.98 -1.26
N ILE A 39 17.73 -16.14 -1.69
CA ILE A 39 16.29 -16.40 -1.76
C ILE A 39 15.78 -16.54 -3.21
N ASP A 40 16.69 -16.76 -4.15
CA ASP A 40 16.33 -17.01 -5.55
C ASP A 40 15.29 -18.13 -5.68
N GLY A 41 14.25 -17.88 -6.50
CA GLY A 41 13.13 -18.80 -6.68
C GLY A 41 12.12 -18.88 -5.54
N LYS A 42 12.30 -18.12 -4.43
CA LYS A 42 11.30 -18.02 -3.38
C LYS A 42 10.38 -16.83 -3.61
N ALA A 43 9.11 -16.99 -3.24
CA ALA A 43 8.18 -15.88 -3.23
C ALA A 43 8.58 -14.84 -2.17
N VAL A 44 8.54 -13.57 -2.56
CA VAL A 44 8.59 -12.44 -1.65
C VAL A 44 7.17 -11.89 -1.49
N TYR A 45 6.66 -12.02 -0.28
CA TYR A 45 5.37 -11.48 0.13
C TYR A 45 5.59 -10.18 0.88
N LEU A 46 4.82 -9.14 0.51
CA LEU A 46 4.95 -7.80 1.07
C LEU A 46 3.72 -7.47 1.93
N THR A 47 3.93 -6.86 3.08
CA THR A 47 2.86 -6.33 3.91
C THR A 47 3.39 -5.30 4.88
N GLY A 48 2.58 -4.29 5.20
CA GLY A 48 2.99 -3.26 6.13
C GLY A 48 2.01 -2.12 6.27
N SER A 49 2.30 -1.27 7.25
CA SER A 49 1.54 -0.06 7.54
C SER A 49 2.26 1.17 7.00
N HIS A 50 1.51 2.10 6.44
CA HIS A 50 2.01 3.39 6.01
C HIS A 50 1.07 4.53 6.42
N ILE A 51 1.54 5.77 6.21
CA ILE A 51 0.78 6.99 6.48
C ILE A 51 1.27 8.11 5.56
N TRP A 52 0.42 9.09 5.27
CA TRP A 52 0.64 10.17 4.29
C TRP A 52 1.91 11.00 4.47
N ASN A 53 2.45 11.10 5.68
CA ASN A 53 3.58 11.96 5.99
C ASN A 53 4.86 11.19 6.30
N ASN A 54 4.95 9.92 5.96
CA ASN A 54 6.12 9.10 6.31
C ASN A 54 7.43 9.51 5.59
N PHE A 55 7.34 10.48 4.68
CA PHE A 55 8.50 11.07 4.00
C PHE A 55 8.73 12.54 4.35
N HIS A 56 7.66 13.34 4.49
CA HIS A 56 7.77 14.79 4.69
C HIS A 56 7.70 15.17 6.17
N ASP A 57 8.35 16.29 6.51
CA ASP A 57 8.11 16.99 7.77
C ASP A 57 6.98 18.00 7.57
N GLY A 58 6.34 18.44 8.67
CA GLY A 58 5.55 19.64 8.57
C GLY A 58 4.07 19.52 8.75
N LEU A 59 3.61 18.62 9.55
CA LEU A 59 2.21 18.49 9.85
C LEU A 59 1.90 18.91 11.28
N GLY A 60 1.00 19.88 11.40
CA GLY A 60 0.45 20.26 12.69
C GLY A 60 -0.72 21.22 12.56
N PRO A 61 -1.79 21.04 13.36
CA PRO A 61 -2.86 22.02 13.41
C PRO A 61 -2.32 23.35 13.93
N GLY A 62 -2.68 24.43 13.22
CA GLY A 62 -2.31 25.78 13.61
C GLY A 62 -0.91 26.24 13.25
N LEU A 63 -0.08 25.42 12.59
CA LEU A 63 1.19 25.88 12.05
C LEU A 63 0.95 26.68 10.77
N ALA A 64 1.40 27.93 10.76
CA ALA A 64 1.56 28.65 9.51
C ALA A 64 2.68 27.97 8.70
N CYS A 65 2.51 27.77 7.40
CA CYS A 65 3.53 27.13 6.56
C CYS A 65 4.86 27.93 6.49
N SER A 66 4.90 29.13 7.04
CA SER A 66 6.12 29.91 7.28
C SER A 66 6.97 29.44 8.45
N GLU A 67 6.40 28.66 9.37
CA GLU A 67 7.11 28.15 10.55
C GLU A 67 8.00 26.95 10.19
N VAL A 68 8.93 26.60 11.08
CA VAL A 68 9.76 25.40 10.94
C VAL A 68 8.91 24.20 11.34
N PRO A 69 8.72 23.23 10.42
CA PRO A 69 7.91 22.07 10.72
C PRO A 69 8.56 21.13 11.73
N GLU A 70 7.74 20.40 12.47
CA GLU A 70 8.20 19.29 13.31
C GLU A 70 8.79 18.19 12.43
N GLN A 71 9.95 17.67 12.84
CA GLN A 71 10.61 16.60 12.10
C GLN A 71 9.92 15.27 12.35
N ASN A 72 9.73 14.51 11.27
CA ASN A 72 9.22 13.15 11.34
C ASN A 72 10.31 12.19 11.85
N ASP A 73 10.01 11.42 12.92
CA ASP A 73 10.92 10.39 13.43
C ASP A 73 10.81 9.10 12.61
N TYR A 74 11.51 9.10 11.47
CA TYR A 74 11.54 7.93 10.59
C TYR A 74 12.17 6.69 11.24
N GLY A 75 13.12 6.88 12.16
CA GLY A 75 13.72 5.78 12.92
C GLY A 75 12.71 5.08 13.83
N ALA A 76 11.91 5.84 14.58
CA ALA A 76 10.82 5.29 15.38
C ALA A 76 9.78 4.57 14.53
N TYR A 77 9.50 5.09 13.33
CA TYR A 77 8.60 4.42 12.38
C TYR A 77 9.14 3.06 11.93
N LEU A 78 10.41 2.94 11.56
CA LEU A 78 11.02 1.65 11.20
C LEU A 78 11.00 0.64 12.36
N ILE A 79 11.27 1.09 13.59
CA ILE A 79 11.17 0.26 14.80
C ILE A 79 9.74 -0.26 14.99
N PHE A 80 8.75 0.62 14.78
CA PHE A 80 7.33 0.24 14.82
C PHE A 80 6.99 -0.85 13.81
N LEU A 81 7.39 -0.69 12.55
CA LEU A 81 7.15 -1.69 11.49
C LEU A 81 7.76 -3.04 11.84
N LYS A 82 8.99 -3.03 12.33
CA LYS A 82 9.71 -4.23 12.76
C LYS A 82 9.05 -4.95 13.93
N LYS A 83 8.56 -4.18 14.93
CA LYS A 83 7.79 -4.72 16.07
C LYS A 83 6.58 -5.53 15.61
N HIS A 84 5.91 -5.08 14.56
CA HIS A 84 4.69 -5.72 14.05
C HIS A 84 4.98 -6.77 12.97
N GLY A 85 6.22 -6.92 12.55
CA GLY A 85 6.60 -7.90 11.53
C GLY A 85 6.28 -7.46 10.11
N HIS A 86 6.36 -6.17 9.83
CA HIS A 86 6.11 -5.59 8.52
C HIS A 86 7.40 -5.48 7.70
N ASN A 87 7.31 -5.68 6.39
CA ASN A 87 8.44 -5.62 5.47
C ASN A 87 8.21 -4.72 4.26
N PHE A 88 7.19 -3.87 4.27
CA PHE A 88 6.86 -2.99 3.14
C PHE A 88 6.27 -1.67 3.60
N ILE A 89 6.59 -0.59 2.86
CA ILE A 89 5.96 0.72 2.98
C ILE A 89 5.74 1.35 1.62
N ARG A 90 4.68 2.15 1.48
CA ARG A 90 4.54 3.19 0.47
C ARG A 90 5.17 4.45 1.04
N LEU A 91 6.23 4.97 0.41
CA LEU A 91 6.88 6.22 0.82
C LEU A 91 6.19 7.38 0.13
N TRP A 92 5.37 8.08 0.91
CA TRP A 92 4.38 9.01 0.39
C TRP A 92 5.00 10.34 -0.03
N ARG A 93 4.73 10.79 -1.25
CA ARG A 93 5.08 12.10 -1.72
C ARG A 93 3.87 13.03 -1.74
N TRP A 94 3.94 14.15 -1.02
CA TRP A 94 3.06 15.28 -1.23
C TRP A 94 3.70 16.28 -2.21
N GLU A 95 2.98 16.63 -3.28
CA GLU A 95 3.47 17.62 -4.24
C GLU A 95 3.15 19.04 -3.80
N GLN A 96 2.07 19.25 -3.07
CA GLN A 96 1.76 20.53 -2.45
C GLN A 96 2.63 20.76 -1.24
N PHE A 97 3.34 21.88 -1.21
CA PHE A 97 4.04 22.35 0.00
C PHE A 97 3.08 22.95 1.02
N LYS A 98 1.84 23.26 0.60
CA LYS A 98 0.72 23.69 1.42
C LYS A 98 -0.55 23.07 0.87
N SER A 99 -1.29 22.38 1.71
CA SER A 99 -2.53 21.70 1.32
C SER A 99 -3.52 21.67 2.48
N GLN A 100 -4.80 21.50 2.18
CA GLN A 100 -5.84 21.21 3.16
C GLN A 100 -6.69 20.05 2.63
N ALA A 101 -6.60 18.88 3.26
CA ALA A 101 -7.44 17.74 2.91
C ALA A 101 -8.93 18.08 3.04
N ALA A 102 -9.78 17.43 2.25
CA ALA A 102 -11.24 17.68 2.21
C ALA A 102 -11.87 17.67 3.60
N THR A 103 -11.41 16.76 4.45
CA THR A 103 -11.94 16.53 5.80
C THR A 103 -11.17 17.24 6.91
N ALA A 104 -10.05 17.93 6.60
CA ALA A 104 -9.24 18.59 7.60
C ALA A 104 -9.67 20.06 7.82
N SER A 105 -9.62 20.50 9.08
CA SER A 105 -9.85 21.90 9.46
C SER A 105 -8.56 22.74 9.46
N PHE A 106 -7.41 22.16 9.14
CA PHE A 106 -6.10 22.79 9.20
C PHE A 106 -5.30 22.54 7.91
N HIS A 107 -4.31 23.41 7.66
CA HIS A 107 -3.37 23.23 6.55
C HIS A 107 -2.28 22.22 6.89
N LEU A 108 -1.87 21.49 5.87
CA LEU A 108 -0.71 20.64 5.87
C LEU A 108 0.43 21.39 5.19
N CYS A 109 1.57 21.51 5.83
CA CYS A 109 2.75 22.19 5.31
C CYS A 109 3.88 21.17 5.12
N MET A 110 4.19 20.83 3.87
CA MET A 110 5.06 19.71 3.51
C MET A 110 6.45 20.15 3.07
N THR A 111 7.47 19.64 3.73
CA THR A 111 8.88 19.89 3.36
C THR A 111 9.73 18.62 3.60
N PRO A 112 10.84 18.43 2.84
CA PRO A 112 11.30 19.22 1.71
C PRO A 112 10.47 18.99 0.45
N GLN A 113 10.64 19.88 -0.54
CA GLN A 113 10.14 19.73 -1.91
C GLN A 113 11.33 19.49 -2.86
N PRO A 114 11.14 18.85 -4.02
CA PRO A 114 12.26 18.46 -4.89
C PRO A 114 13.00 19.63 -5.57
N TRP A 115 12.48 20.85 -5.53
CA TRP A 115 13.06 22.01 -6.19
C TRP A 115 13.56 23.05 -5.18
N LEU A 116 14.69 23.71 -5.52
CA LEU A 116 15.24 24.78 -4.70
C LEU A 116 14.34 26.00 -4.67
N ARG A 117 14.30 26.67 -3.52
CA ARG A 117 13.68 27.98 -3.36
C ARG A 117 14.74 29.08 -3.50
N THR A 118 14.83 29.67 -4.68
CA THR A 118 15.84 30.68 -5.03
C THR A 118 15.30 32.10 -5.03
N GLY A 119 13.95 32.28 -5.18
CA GLY A 119 13.40 33.60 -5.55
C GLY A 119 13.85 34.00 -6.95
N PRO A 120 13.64 35.24 -7.37
CA PRO A 120 13.07 36.36 -6.60
C PRO A 120 11.56 36.24 -6.36
N GLY A 121 11.11 36.96 -5.34
CA GLY A 121 9.69 36.98 -4.92
C GLY A 121 9.33 35.85 -3.98
N LEU A 122 8.10 35.92 -3.46
CA LEU A 122 7.56 34.97 -2.48
C LEU A 122 6.48 34.10 -3.10
N ALA A 123 6.46 32.83 -2.71
CA ALA A 123 5.41 31.86 -2.98
C ALA A 123 4.20 32.07 -2.03
N THR A 124 3.11 31.34 -2.24
CA THR A 124 1.86 31.48 -1.47
C THR A 124 2.01 31.14 0.03
N ASP A 125 3.10 30.47 0.42
CA ASP A 125 3.47 30.21 1.83
C ASP A 125 4.39 31.28 2.44
N GLY A 126 4.69 32.36 1.71
CA GLY A 126 5.55 33.45 2.19
C GLY A 126 7.05 33.15 2.12
N LYS A 127 7.48 31.98 1.63
CA LYS A 127 8.89 31.61 1.41
C LYS A 127 9.33 31.99 -0.03
N PRO A 128 10.65 32.01 -0.34
CA PRO A 128 11.11 32.27 -1.71
C PRO A 128 10.47 31.34 -2.73
N LYS A 129 10.22 31.84 -3.95
CA LYS A 129 9.69 31.04 -5.06
C LYS A 129 10.66 29.92 -5.44
N PHE A 130 10.10 28.85 -5.98
CA PHE A 130 10.87 27.72 -6.52
C PHE A 130 11.51 28.04 -7.87
N ASP A 131 12.69 27.50 -8.07
CA ASP A 131 13.29 27.31 -9.39
C ASP A 131 13.11 25.85 -9.82
N LEU A 132 12.16 25.59 -10.71
CA LEU A 132 11.82 24.24 -11.18
C LEU A 132 12.90 23.62 -12.08
N SER A 133 13.94 24.38 -12.45
CA SER A 133 15.09 23.88 -13.20
C SER A 133 16.24 23.39 -12.29
N THR A 134 16.15 23.62 -10.99
CA THR A 134 17.20 23.31 -10.02
C THR A 134 16.65 22.46 -8.89
N PHE A 135 17.19 21.25 -8.74
CA PHE A 135 16.79 20.34 -7.68
C PHE A 135 17.37 20.72 -6.31
N ASP A 136 16.58 20.50 -5.26
CA ASP A 136 17.04 20.59 -3.88
C ASP A 136 17.76 19.28 -3.49
N PRO A 137 19.07 19.31 -3.23
CA PRO A 137 19.81 18.11 -2.88
C PRO A 137 19.29 17.45 -1.59
N HIS A 138 18.78 18.22 -0.62
CA HIS A 138 18.28 17.70 0.64
C HIS A 138 17.07 16.78 0.47
N TYR A 139 16.22 17.03 -0.53
CA TYR A 139 15.10 16.14 -0.85
C TYR A 139 15.61 14.76 -1.28
N PHE A 140 16.58 14.71 -2.19
CA PHE A 140 17.09 13.46 -2.74
C PHE A 140 18.04 12.73 -1.80
N GLU A 141 18.80 13.45 -0.97
CA GLU A 141 19.57 12.88 0.14
C GLU A 141 18.62 12.18 1.14
N ARG A 142 17.55 12.86 1.58
CA ARG A 142 16.53 12.26 2.45
C ARG A 142 15.89 11.03 1.82
N LEU A 143 15.50 11.11 0.53
CA LEU A 143 14.92 9.97 -0.17
C LEU A 143 15.85 8.76 -0.12
N ARG A 144 17.11 8.95 -0.48
CA ARG A 144 18.10 7.88 -0.46
C ARG A 144 18.34 7.32 0.93
N ASP A 145 18.49 8.19 1.92
CA ASP A 145 18.74 7.81 3.32
C ASP A 145 17.56 7.02 3.90
N HIS A 146 16.33 7.41 3.58
CA HIS A 146 15.13 6.67 4.03
C HIS A 146 15.06 5.28 3.42
N VAL A 147 15.32 5.15 2.11
CA VAL A 147 15.34 3.85 1.43
C VAL A 147 16.45 2.96 1.97
N ILE A 148 17.67 3.49 2.18
CA ILE A 148 18.78 2.74 2.79
C ILE A 148 18.44 2.29 4.21
N ALA A 149 17.88 3.18 5.04
CA ALA A 149 17.52 2.86 6.41
C ALA A 149 16.46 1.74 6.46
N ALA A 150 15.42 1.81 5.61
CA ALA A 150 14.40 0.78 5.48
C ALA A 150 15.00 -0.56 5.03
N GLY A 151 15.90 -0.54 4.03
CA GLY A 151 16.56 -1.75 3.50
C GLY A 151 17.37 -2.49 4.56
N LYS A 152 18.09 -1.77 5.43
CA LYS A 152 18.83 -2.35 6.57
C LYS A 152 17.93 -3.08 7.57
N GLU A 153 16.68 -2.68 7.64
CA GLU A 153 15.66 -3.31 8.50
C GLU A 153 14.85 -4.40 7.79
N GLY A 154 15.23 -4.75 6.55
CA GLY A 154 14.52 -5.76 5.74
C GLY A 154 13.21 -5.26 5.13
N ILE A 155 13.05 -3.94 4.99
CA ILE A 155 11.82 -3.30 4.53
C ILE A 155 12.00 -2.81 3.08
N TYR A 156 11.07 -3.19 2.21
CA TYR A 156 10.94 -2.71 0.85
C TYR A 156 10.17 -1.39 0.82
N VAL A 157 10.54 -0.53 -0.10
CA VAL A 157 10.00 0.82 -0.22
C VAL A 157 9.43 1.04 -1.61
N SER A 158 8.14 1.28 -1.71
CA SER A 158 7.52 1.84 -2.92
C SER A 158 7.68 3.35 -2.92
N VAL A 159 8.54 3.87 -3.78
CA VAL A 159 8.77 5.31 -3.95
C VAL A 159 7.66 5.88 -4.82
N MET A 160 6.75 6.65 -4.23
CA MET A 160 5.69 7.35 -4.94
C MET A 160 6.30 8.51 -5.74
N LEU A 161 6.10 8.51 -7.06
CA LEU A 161 6.66 9.54 -7.95
C LEU A 161 5.83 10.82 -7.95
N PHE A 162 4.51 10.70 -7.93
CA PHE A 162 3.56 11.81 -8.02
C PHE A 162 2.40 11.63 -7.03
N ASP A 163 1.69 12.71 -6.76
CA ASP A 163 0.49 12.72 -5.94
C ASP A 163 -0.72 13.17 -6.79
N GLY A 164 -1.70 12.28 -6.96
CA GLY A 164 -2.95 12.64 -7.62
C GLY A 164 -3.93 13.31 -6.67
N PHE A 165 -4.11 12.73 -5.48
CA PHE A 165 -5.09 13.18 -4.49
C PHE A 165 -4.97 14.67 -4.16
N GLY A 166 -3.77 15.15 -3.85
CA GLY A 166 -3.54 16.54 -3.46
C GLY A 166 -3.97 17.54 -4.52
N LEU A 167 -3.80 17.20 -5.82
CA LEU A 167 -4.10 18.12 -6.93
C LEU A 167 -5.58 18.31 -7.22
N HIS A 168 -6.46 17.43 -6.78
CA HIS A 168 -7.89 17.54 -7.10
C HIS A 168 -8.82 17.25 -5.92
N LEU A 169 -8.39 16.55 -4.88
CA LEU A 169 -9.20 16.21 -3.72
C LEU A 169 -8.82 16.98 -2.45
N SER A 170 -7.83 17.86 -2.50
CA SER A 170 -7.60 18.87 -1.45
C SER A 170 -8.52 20.06 -1.61
N LYS A 171 -8.77 20.79 -0.51
CA LYS A 171 -9.64 21.97 -0.55
C LYS A 171 -9.04 23.09 -1.40
N ALA A 172 -9.93 23.75 -2.15
CA ALA A 172 -9.59 24.98 -2.87
C ALA A 172 -9.28 26.13 -1.88
N PRO A 173 -8.35 27.05 -2.21
CA PRO A 173 -7.56 27.07 -3.44
C PRO A 173 -6.27 26.25 -3.36
N ASP A 174 -5.91 25.68 -2.21
CA ASP A 174 -4.60 25.08 -1.93
C ASP A 174 -4.30 23.86 -2.80
N HIS A 175 -5.31 23.15 -3.33
CA HIS A 175 -5.11 22.04 -4.25
C HIS A 175 -4.22 22.38 -5.45
N ILE A 176 -4.27 23.60 -5.96
CA ILE A 176 -3.43 24.11 -7.04
C ILE A 176 -2.46 25.20 -6.55
N GLU A 177 -2.94 26.16 -5.73
CA GLU A 177 -2.09 27.25 -5.22
C GLU A 177 -0.99 26.78 -4.26
N GLY A 178 -1.14 25.61 -3.65
CA GLY A 178 -0.11 24.99 -2.84
C GLY A 178 0.96 24.21 -3.61
N HIS A 179 0.84 24.10 -4.94
CA HIS A 179 1.76 23.33 -5.75
C HIS A 179 2.91 24.20 -6.31
N PRO A 180 4.16 23.71 -6.37
CA PRO A 180 5.29 24.48 -6.92
C PRO A 180 5.10 24.95 -8.37
N PHE A 181 4.33 24.21 -9.18
CA PHE A 181 4.06 24.55 -10.58
C PHE A 181 2.97 25.63 -10.76
N HIS A 182 2.28 26.06 -9.69
CA HIS A 182 1.38 27.22 -9.78
C HIS A 182 2.17 28.50 -10.08
N ALA A 183 1.61 29.40 -10.90
CA ALA A 183 2.29 30.61 -11.39
C ALA A 183 2.84 31.53 -10.27
N ALA A 184 2.15 31.58 -9.13
CA ALA A 184 2.62 32.38 -7.99
C ALA A 184 3.84 31.80 -7.31
N ASN A 185 4.17 30.50 -7.50
CA ASN A 185 5.13 29.77 -6.68
C ASN A 185 6.48 29.51 -7.35
N ASN A 186 6.61 29.72 -8.67
CA ASN A 186 7.88 29.48 -9.37
C ASN A 186 8.36 30.73 -10.15
N ILE A 187 9.64 30.70 -10.48
CA ILE A 187 10.28 31.75 -11.30
C ILE A 187 10.35 31.38 -12.80
N ASN A 188 9.95 30.15 -13.16
CA ASN A 188 10.10 29.59 -14.50
C ASN A 188 8.92 29.91 -15.43
N GLY A 189 7.90 30.63 -14.93
CA GLY A 189 6.72 30.98 -15.72
C GLY A 189 5.82 29.78 -16.05
N ILE A 190 5.87 28.72 -15.25
CA ILE A 190 4.91 27.62 -15.31
C ILE A 190 3.65 28.04 -14.59
N ALA A 191 2.49 27.71 -15.17
CA ALA A 191 1.20 28.12 -14.65
C ALA A 191 0.23 26.93 -14.64
N LEU A 192 0.37 26.06 -13.64
CA LEU A 192 -0.58 24.99 -13.37
C LEU A 192 -1.92 25.59 -12.94
N THR A 193 -3.01 25.16 -13.55
CA THR A 193 -4.39 25.63 -13.24
C THR A 193 -5.31 24.51 -12.80
N SER A 194 -4.99 23.28 -13.17
CA SER A 194 -5.75 22.07 -12.77
C SER A 194 -4.88 20.84 -12.87
N ILE A 195 -5.36 19.71 -12.33
CA ILE A 195 -4.71 18.41 -12.52
C ILE A 195 -4.61 18.03 -14.01
N ASN A 196 -5.51 18.52 -14.86
CA ASN A 196 -5.48 18.25 -16.31
C ASN A 196 -4.19 18.73 -16.96
N ASP A 197 -3.64 19.86 -16.51
CA ASP A 197 -2.38 20.39 -17.02
C ASP A 197 -1.18 19.53 -16.63
N TYR A 198 -1.34 18.66 -15.62
CA TYR A 198 -0.23 17.96 -14.98
C TYR A 198 -0.25 16.44 -15.14
N GLN A 199 -1.44 15.82 -15.20
CA GLN A 199 -1.59 14.36 -15.23
C GLN A 199 -2.53 13.86 -16.34
N VAL A 200 -2.89 14.70 -17.30
CA VAL A 200 -3.74 14.30 -18.45
C VAL A 200 -3.01 14.59 -19.75
N HIS A 201 -2.71 13.54 -20.54
CA HIS A 201 -2.05 13.70 -21.84
C HIS A 201 -2.99 14.28 -22.91
N PRO A 202 -2.46 15.10 -23.82
CA PRO A 202 -1.07 15.56 -23.94
C PRO A 202 -0.76 16.71 -22.96
N LEU A 203 0.42 16.68 -22.36
CA LEU A 203 0.91 17.76 -21.50
C LEU A 203 1.51 18.93 -22.28
N ASP A 204 1.55 20.12 -21.66
CA ASP A 204 2.48 21.18 -22.10
C ASP A 204 3.92 20.63 -22.09
N SER A 205 4.65 20.83 -23.19
CA SER A 205 5.99 20.29 -23.35
C SER A 205 6.96 20.73 -22.25
N ARG A 206 6.78 21.93 -21.67
CA ARG A 206 7.61 22.44 -20.57
C ARG A 206 7.32 21.67 -19.27
N ILE A 207 6.06 21.32 -19.01
CA ILE A 207 5.65 20.50 -17.85
C ILE A 207 6.19 19.10 -18.03
N GLN A 208 6.02 18.51 -19.22
CA GLN A 208 6.53 17.16 -19.50
C GLN A 208 8.05 17.06 -19.29
N VAL A 209 8.83 18.01 -19.80
CA VAL A 209 10.30 18.04 -19.61
C VAL A 209 10.68 18.11 -18.13
N LEU A 210 9.94 18.87 -17.32
CA LEU A 210 10.20 18.95 -15.87
C LEU A 210 9.83 17.65 -15.15
N GLN A 211 8.72 17.00 -15.52
CA GLN A 211 8.37 15.69 -14.98
C GLN A 211 9.40 14.62 -15.35
N GLU A 212 9.83 14.59 -16.62
CA GLU A 212 10.89 13.67 -17.06
C GLU A 212 12.20 13.88 -16.31
N ALA A 213 12.60 15.13 -16.10
CA ALA A 213 13.81 15.46 -15.34
C ALA A 213 13.69 15.00 -13.89
N TYR A 214 12.50 15.19 -13.27
CA TYR A 214 12.23 14.73 -11.93
C TYR A 214 12.27 13.20 -11.82
N ILE A 215 11.59 12.47 -12.72
CA ILE A 215 11.61 11.00 -12.73
C ILE A 215 13.05 10.49 -12.85
N ARG A 216 13.83 11.01 -13.82
CA ARG A 216 15.25 10.64 -13.97
C ARG A 216 16.02 10.86 -12.67
N LYS A 217 15.81 12.00 -12.01
CA LYS A 217 16.53 12.32 -10.78
C LYS A 217 16.16 11.39 -9.63
N VAL A 218 14.87 11.00 -9.49
CA VAL A 218 14.46 10.02 -8.49
C VAL A 218 15.09 8.65 -8.78
N VAL A 219 14.99 8.17 -10.03
CA VAL A 219 15.56 6.88 -10.43
C VAL A 219 17.09 6.88 -10.21
N ASP A 220 17.82 7.89 -10.69
CA ASP A 220 19.28 8.00 -10.47
C ASP A 220 19.67 8.06 -8.97
N THR A 221 18.73 8.44 -8.10
CA THR A 221 18.98 8.53 -6.66
C THR A 221 18.90 7.17 -5.96
N VAL A 222 18.07 6.24 -6.45
CA VAL A 222 17.73 5.01 -5.70
C VAL A 222 17.88 3.71 -6.51
N ALA A 223 18.12 3.74 -7.81
CA ALA A 223 18.15 2.55 -8.67
C ALA A 223 19.28 1.54 -8.38
N ASP A 224 20.25 1.89 -7.56
CA ASP A 224 21.30 0.97 -7.06
C ASP A 224 20.93 0.28 -5.75
N LEU A 225 19.74 0.56 -5.20
CA LEU A 225 19.29 0.02 -3.92
C LEU A 225 18.34 -1.17 -4.14
N PRO A 226 18.58 -2.33 -3.47
CA PRO A 226 17.86 -3.56 -3.78
C PRO A 226 16.41 -3.60 -3.30
N ASN A 227 16.01 -2.72 -2.42
CA ASN A 227 14.70 -2.71 -1.75
C ASN A 227 13.71 -1.71 -2.34
N VAL A 228 13.93 -1.25 -3.57
CA VAL A 228 13.09 -0.24 -4.23
C VAL A 228 11.98 -0.89 -5.06
N LEU A 229 10.80 -0.31 -4.99
CA LEU A 229 9.73 -0.36 -5.97
C LEU A 229 9.34 1.08 -6.31
N TYR A 230 8.69 1.30 -7.44
CA TYR A 230 8.11 2.60 -7.77
C TYR A 230 6.58 2.52 -7.78
N GLU A 231 5.97 3.67 -7.55
CA GLU A 231 4.55 3.91 -7.72
C GLU A 231 4.35 5.16 -8.56
N VAL A 232 3.44 5.11 -9.54
CA VAL A 232 3.20 6.28 -10.41
C VAL A 232 2.67 7.45 -9.59
N SER A 233 1.52 7.27 -8.97
CA SER A 233 0.87 8.30 -8.14
C SER A 233 -0.25 7.69 -7.30
N ASN A 234 -0.68 8.42 -6.25
CA ASN A 234 -1.85 8.05 -5.48
C ASN A 234 -3.12 8.70 -6.04
N GLU A 235 -4.14 7.89 -6.37
CA GLU A 235 -5.50 8.34 -6.68
C GLU A 235 -5.61 9.46 -7.73
N SER A 236 -4.85 9.37 -8.82
CA SER A 236 -5.00 10.30 -9.94
C SER A 236 -6.41 10.24 -10.54
N CYS A 237 -6.86 11.33 -11.16
CA CYS A 237 -8.20 11.38 -11.73
C CYS A 237 -8.39 10.39 -12.90
N GLY A 238 -9.57 9.78 -12.97
CA GLY A 238 -9.95 8.81 -14.01
C GLY A 238 -11.05 9.29 -14.95
N GLY A 239 -11.20 10.61 -15.12
CA GLY A 239 -12.19 11.19 -16.02
C GLY A 239 -13.63 11.22 -15.50
N GLY A 240 -13.84 10.86 -14.22
CA GLY A 240 -15.13 10.94 -13.55
C GLY A 240 -15.43 12.33 -12.98
N GLN A 241 -16.57 12.43 -12.33
CA GLN A 241 -16.99 13.65 -11.62
C GLN A 241 -17.37 13.29 -10.18
N VAL A 242 -17.08 14.18 -9.26
CA VAL A 242 -17.65 14.15 -7.92
C VAL A 242 -19.05 14.75 -7.94
N ASP A 243 -19.89 14.42 -6.97
CA ASP A 243 -21.20 15.07 -6.84
C ASP A 243 -21.06 16.52 -6.33
N ARG A 244 -22.16 17.27 -6.36
CA ARG A 244 -22.16 18.66 -5.92
C ARG A 244 -21.81 18.82 -4.44
N ASN A 245 -22.29 17.90 -3.60
CA ASN A 245 -22.03 17.98 -2.15
C ASN A 245 -20.53 17.81 -1.86
N PHE A 246 -19.88 16.87 -2.54
CA PHE A 246 -18.44 16.68 -2.39
C PHE A 246 -17.64 17.85 -2.95
N ALA A 247 -18.06 18.42 -4.08
CA ALA A 247 -17.45 19.65 -4.61
C ALA A 247 -17.57 20.82 -3.61
N ASP A 248 -18.71 20.94 -2.90
CA ASP A 248 -18.89 21.95 -1.85
C ASP A 248 -17.96 21.71 -0.65
N VAL A 249 -17.74 20.45 -0.25
CA VAL A 249 -16.74 20.10 0.78
C VAL A 249 -15.34 20.51 0.37
N LEU A 250 -15.00 20.36 -0.91
CA LEU A 250 -13.73 20.82 -1.48
C LEU A 250 -13.64 22.35 -1.63
N GLY A 251 -14.72 23.09 -1.40
CA GLY A 251 -14.77 24.54 -1.61
C GLY A 251 -14.75 24.97 -3.07
N LEU A 252 -15.18 24.08 -3.99
CA LEU A 252 -15.18 24.33 -5.43
C LEU A 252 -16.48 25.03 -5.85
N ALA A 253 -16.36 26.14 -6.59
CA ALA A 253 -17.52 26.91 -7.06
C ALA A 253 -18.41 26.13 -8.03
N GLU A 254 -17.79 25.23 -8.82
CA GLU A 254 -18.47 24.38 -9.81
C GLU A 254 -17.97 22.92 -9.62
N VAL A 255 -18.78 21.96 -10.08
CA VAL A 255 -18.32 20.56 -10.18
C VAL A 255 -17.27 20.50 -11.29
N PRO A 256 -16.02 20.12 -10.98
CA PRO A 256 -14.94 20.14 -11.96
C PRO A 256 -15.11 19.06 -13.02
N SER A 257 -14.57 19.32 -14.20
CA SER A 257 -14.36 18.31 -15.24
C SER A 257 -12.90 17.92 -15.25
N TRP A 258 -12.55 16.89 -14.49
CA TRP A 258 -11.22 16.31 -14.52
C TRP A 258 -11.10 15.31 -15.66
N GLY A 259 -9.94 15.31 -16.34
CA GLY A 259 -9.64 14.38 -17.41
C GLY A 259 -9.21 13.01 -16.89
N ASP A 260 -9.01 12.09 -17.83
CA ASP A 260 -8.54 10.74 -17.55
C ASP A 260 -7.00 10.69 -17.58
N SER A 261 -6.38 10.35 -16.46
CA SER A 261 -4.92 10.25 -16.31
C SER A 261 -4.33 8.93 -16.82
N THR A 262 -5.15 7.99 -17.30
CA THR A 262 -4.68 6.64 -17.67
C THR A 262 -3.50 6.66 -18.64
N ALA A 263 -3.60 7.44 -19.72
CA ALA A 263 -2.54 7.52 -20.73
C ALA A 263 -1.23 8.12 -20.16
N TRP A 264 -1.36 9.10 -19.25
CA TRP A 264 -0.22 9.70 -18.56
C TRP A 264 0.44 8.70 -17.60
N GLN A 265 -0.36 7.96 -16.80
CA GLN A 265 0.19 6.96 -15.87
C GLN A 265 0.92 5.84 -16.64
N TYR A 266 0.36 5.35 -17.74
CA TYR A 266 1.01 4.35 -18.59
C TYR A 266 2.33 4.88 -19.17
N TRP A 267 2.34 6.15 -19.61
CA TRP A 267 3.57 6.80 -20.07
C TRP A 267 4.63 6.88 -18.95
N VAL A 268 4.26 7.24 -17.73
CA VAL A 268 5.21 7.26 -16.59
C VAL A 268 5.82 5.88 -16.36
N ILE A 269 5.00 4.82 -16.37
CA ILE A 269 5.48 3.43 -16.19
C ILE A 269 6.50 3.07 -17.27
N GLU A 270 6.14 3.30 -18.51
CA GLU A 270 7.04 3.00 -19.64
C GLU A 270 8.29 3.84 -19.60
N PHE A 271 8.18 5.11 -19.23
CA PHE A 271 9.33 6.02 -19.13
C PHE A 271 10.34 5.56 -18.06
N VAL A 272 9.88 5.14 -16.88
CA VAL A 272 10.76 4.61 -15.82
C VAL A 272 11.47 3.36 -16.33
N LYS A 273 10.75 2.38 -16.86
CA LYS A 273 11.32 1.11 -17.38
C LYS A 273 12.34 1.36 -18.48
N GLN A 274 12.03 2.23 -19.43
CA GLN A 274 12.95 2.59 -20.52
C GLN A 274 14.18 3.33 -20.00
N TYR A 275 14.01 4.22 -19.04
CA TYR A 275 15.13 4.96 -18.47
C TYR A 275 16.10 4.05 -17.70
N GLU A 276 15.62 3.16 -16.86
CA GLU A 276 16.46 2.16 -16.18
C GLU A 276 17.22 1.30 -17.20
N GLN A 277 16.54 0.83 -18.25
CA GLN A 277 17.18 0.07 -19.33
C GLN A 277 18.27 0.87 -20.05
N GLN A 278 18.01 2.14 -20.40
CA GLN A 278 18.98 3.01 -21.06
C GLN A 278 20.20 3.30 -20.19
N ARG A 279 20.02 3.35 -18.88
CA ARG A 279 21.09 3.58 -17.90
C ARG A 279 21.86 2.30 -17.54
N GLY A 280 21.34 1.13 -17.90
CA GLY A 280 21.89 -0.15 -17.50
C GLY A 280 21.68 -0.45 -16.01
N TYR A 281 20.65 0.14 -15.43
CA TYR A 281 20.20 -0.18 -14.06
C TYR A 281 19.43 -1.49 -14.04
N ASP A 282 19.34 -2.11 -12.88
CA ASP A 282 18.39 -3.19 -12.65
C ASP A 282 16.96 -2.67 -12.85
N GLN A 283 16.06 -3.54 -13.31
CA GLN A 283 14.65 -3.19 -13.45
C GLN A 283 13.93 -3.35 -12.11
N HIS A 284 13.30 -2.29 -11.64
CA HIS A 284 12.51 -2.29 -10.42
C HIS A 284 11.01 -2.35 -10.74
N PRO A 285 10.20 -3.07 -9.94
CA PRO A 285 8.76 -3.08 -10.15
C PRO A 285 8.15 -1.70 -10.01
N ILE A 286 7.32 -1.32 -10.95
CA ILE A 286 6.53 -0.08 -10.88
C ILE A 286 5.04 -0.40 -10.85
N GLY A 287 4.31 0.26 -9.96
CA GLY A 287 2.90 0.05 -9.72
C GLY A 287 2.00 1.21 -10.08
N MET A 288 0.73 0.87 -10.19
CA MET A 288 -0.36 1.81 -10.40
C MET A 288 -1.45 1.59 -9.35
N THR A 289 -1.94 2.68 -8.75
CA THR A 289 -3.06 2.65 -7.82
C THR A 289 -4.36 3.04 -8.49
N MET A 290 -5.49 2.80 -7.82
CA MET A 290 -6.80 3.16 -8.33
C MET A 290 -6.88 4.63 -8.72
N GLN A 291 -7.77 4.95 -9.66
CA GLN A 291 -8.09 6.32 -10.04
C GLN A 291 -9.40 6.76 -9.36
N PHE A 292 -9.47 8.03 -8.97
CA PHE A 292 -10.68 8.62 -8.42
C PHE A 292 -10.79 10.10 -8.79
N PRO A 293 -11.99 10.60 -9.20
CA PRO A 293 -13.19 9.84 -9.55
C PRO A 293 -13.10 9.18 -10.93
N VAL A 294 -13.86 8.12 -11.12
CA VAL A 294 -14.01 7.42 -12.41
C VAL A 294 -15.47 7.53 -12.90
N PRO A 295 -15.73 7.42 -14.23
CA PRO A 295 -17.10 7.51 -14.75
C PRO A 295 -18.02 6.36 -14.29
N ASP A 296 -17.48 5.17 -14.08
CA ASP A 296 -18.19 4.00 -13.57
C ASP A 296 -17.33 3.30 -12.51
N GLN A 297 -17.72 3.45 -11.25
CA GLN A 297 -16.97 2.90 -10.11
C GLN A 297 -16.79 1.38 -10.20
N ARG A 298 -17.75 0.63 -10.77
CA ARG A 298 -17.64 -0.83 -10.96
C ARG A 298 -16.48 -1.22 -11.86
N ARG A 299 -15.95 -0.29 -12.64
CA ARG A 299 -14.86 -0.49 -13.60
C ARG A 299 -13.54 0.14 -13.16
N VAL A 300 -13.48 0.69 -11.95
CA VAL A 300 -12.29 1.40 -11.42
C VAL A 300 -11.00 0.56 -11.55
N ASN A 301 -11.11 -0.75 -11.44
CA ASN A 301 -9.97 -1.66 -11.47
C ASN A 301 -9.59 -2.14 -12.89
N GLU A 302 -10.39 -1.88 -13.93
CA GLU A 302 -10.10 -2.36 -15.30
C GLU A 302 -8.81 -1.76 -15.85
N VAL A 303 -8.59 -0.46 -15.63
CA VAL A 303 -7.38 0.25 -16.09
C VAL A 303 -6.12 -0.30 -15.43
N LEU A 304 -6.22 -0.76 -14.18
CA LEU A 304 -5.11 -1.34 -13.43
C LEU A 304 -4.69 -2.70 -14.04
N TRP A 305 -5.66 -3.57 -14.29
CA TRP A 305 -5.40 -4.87 -14.89
C TRP A 305 -4.82 -4.77 -16.31
N ASN A 306 -5.22 -3.76 -17.08
CA ASN A 306 -4.75 -3.50 -18.44
C ASN A 306 -3.45 -2.69 -18.50
N SER A 307 -2.97 -2.16 -17.38
CA SER A 307 -1.78 -1.31 -17.32
C SER A 307 -0.48 -2.10 -17.62
N PRO A 308 0.60 -1.43 -18.04
CA PRO A 308 1.95 -2.01 -18.10
C PRO A 308 2.63 -2.15 -16.73
N ALA A 309 1.92 -1.88 -15.63
CA ALA A 309 2.43 -1.96 -14.27
C ALA A 309 2.73 -3.41 -13.83
N ASP A 310 3.73 -3.58 -13.00
CA ASP A 310 4.12 -4.87 -12.42
C ASP A 310 3.27 -5.23 -11.20
N TRP A 311 2.81 -4.24 -10.47
CA TRP A 311 1.87 -4.39 -9.36
C TRP A 311 0.77 -3.33 -9.41
N ILE A 312 -0.35 -3.65 -8.77
CA ILE A 312 -1.52 -2.77 -8.74
C ILE A 312 -2.10 -2.68 -7.33
N SER A 313 -2.75 -1.54 -7.02
CA SER A 313 -3.55 -1.38 -5.80
C SER A 313 -4.97 -0.99 -6.17
N PRO A 314 -5.92 -1.97 -6.07
CA PRO A 314 -7.31 -1.78 -6.46
C PRO A 314 -8.09 -0.86 -5.54
N GLY A 315 -9.08 -0.17 -6.13
CA GLY A 315 -10.09 0.60 -5.41
C GLY A 315 -11.40 -0.17 -5.18
N ASP A 316 -12.27 0.44 -4.38
CA ASP A 316 -13.61 -0.08 -4.13
C ASP A 316 -14.44 -0.04 -5.44
N ASP A 317 -14.86 -1.20 -5.88
CA ASP A 317 -15.65 -1.40 -7.10
C ASP A 317 -17.14 -1.66 -6.81
N GLU A 318 -17.60 -1.37 -5.59
CA GLU A 318 -19.00 -1.41 -5.21
C GLU A 318 -19.64 -0.02 -5.34
N ILE A 319 -20.84 0.02 -5.90
CA ILE A 319 -21.63 1.25 -6.01
C ILE A 319 -22.79 1.18 -5.02
N PHE A 320 -22.91 2.23 -4.24
CA PHE A 320 -24.09 2.50 -3.44
C PHE A 320 -24.86 3.67 -4.05
N VAL A 321 -26.14 3.51 -4.23
CA VAL A 321 -27.00 4.58 -4.77
C VAL A 321 -27.06 5.71 -3.75
N ALA A 322 -26.89 6.95 -4.19
CA ALA A 322 -27.01 8.11 -3.32
C ALA A 322 -28.36 8.12 -2.59
N GLY A 323 -28.33 8.18 -1.26
CA GLY A 323 -29.52 8.14 -0.40
C GLY A 323 -30.02 6.73 -0.03
N GLU A 324 -29.40 5.65 -0.54
CA GLU A 324 -29.69 4.28 -0.12
C GLU A 324 -29.33 4.07 1.36
N TYR A 325 -28.25 4.70 1.80
CA TYR A 325 -27.82 4.73 3.21
C TYR A 325 -27.79 6.17 3.70
N PRO A 326 -28.81 6.59 4.51
CA PRO A 326 -28.90 7.98 5.01
C PRO A 326 -27.73 8.35 5.94
N ASP A 327 -27.15 7.36 6.60
CA ASP A 327 -25.92 7.50 7.39
C ASP A 327 -24.80 6.68 6.70
N GLU A 328 -23.69 7.34 6.44
CA GLU A 328 -22.52 6.71 5.82
C GLU A 328 -21.97 5.57 6.71
N ALA A 329 -22.20 5.63 8.03
CA ALA A 329 -21.87 4.57 8.97
C ALA A 329 -22.74 3.30 8.79
N GLU A 330 -23.92 3.41 8.16
CA GLU A 330 -24.79 2.29 7.83
C GLU A 330 -24.44 1.62 6.50
N ARG A 331 -23.57 2.25 5.70
CA ARG A 331 -23.10 1.68 4.44
C ARG A 331 -22.35 0.38 4.70
N PRO A 332 -22.65 -0.72 3.99
CA PRO A 332 -21.90 -1.96 4.09
C PRO A 332 -20.40 -1.73 3.89
N ALA A 333 -19.58 -2.42 4.65
CA ALA A 333 -18.14 -2.38 4.45
C ALA A 333 -17.79 -2.98 3.09
N SER A 334 -16.82 -2.39 2.39
CA SER A 334 -16.33 -2.86 1.10
C SER A 334 -16.04 -4.36 1.11
N ARG A 335 -16.36 -5.04 0.01
CA ARG A 335 -16.01 -6.46 -0.14
C ARG A 335 -14.50 -6.71 -0.03
N TRP A 336 -13.67 -5.73 -0.37
CA TRP A 336 -12.22 -5.83 -0.22
C TRP A 336 -11.79 -5.98 1.25
N LEU A 337 -12.60 -5.50 2.20
CA LEU A 337 -12.42 -5.78 3.63
C LEU A 337 -13.04 -7.09 4.07
N THR A 338 -14.27 -7.37 3.63
CA THR A 338 -15.10 -8.42 4.22
C THR A 338 -14.94 -9.77 3.55
N ASN A 339 -14.80 -9.79 2.22
CA ASN A 339 -14.62 -10.98 1.39
C ASN A 339 -13.88 -10.63 0.10
N PRO A 340 -12.56 -10.34 0.18
CA PRO A 340 -11.79 -9.89 -0.98
C PRO A 340 -11.88 -10.89 -2.14
N PRO A 341 -11.96 -10.40 -3.40
CA PRO A 341 -11.97 -11.27 -4.58
C PRO A 341 -10.67 -12.05 -4.69
N GLU A 342 -10.65 -13.15 -5.42
CA GLU A 342 -9.41 -13.88 -5.71
C GLU A 342 -8.55 -13.11 -6.70
N ASN A 343 -7.23 -13.06 -6.46
CA ASN A 343 -6.28 -12.54 -7.42
C ASN A 343 -6.22 -13.46 -8.65
N VAL A 344 -6.55 -12.93 -9.81
CA VAL A 344 -6.57 -13.69 -11.09
C VAL A 344 -5.19 -14.21 -11.53
N GLY A 345 -4.10 -13.77 -10.88
CA GLY A 345 -2.76 -14.32 -11.10
C GLY A 345 -1.99 -13.72 -12.28
N THR A 346 -2.36 -12.52 -12.73
CA THR A 346 -1.66 -11.83 -13.83
C THR A 346 -0.76 -10.69 -13.33
N LYS A 347 -0.95 -10.22 -12.10
CA LYS A 347 -0.20 -9.14 -11.47
C LYS A 347 -0.07 -9.36 -9.97
N VAL A 348 0.93 -8.76 -9.37
CA VAL A 348 0.99 -8.62 -7.90
C VAL A 348 -0.06 -7.58 -7.47
N VAL A 349 -0.86 -7.91 -6.45
CA VAL A 349 -1.95 -7.06 -5.95
C VAL A 349 -1.62 -6.64 -4.52
N LEU A 350 -1.32 -5.36 -4.34
CA LEU A 350 -1.15 -4.73 -3.03
C LEU A 350 -2.49 -4.10 -2.63
N THR A 351 -3.21 -4.76 -1.71
CA THR A 351 -4.54 -4.29 -1.27
C THR A 351 -4.38 -3.26 -0.17
N ASP A 352 -4.30 -1.99 -0.56
CA ASP A 352 -4.18 -0.88 0.39
C ASP A 352 -5.54 -0.40 0.85
N THR A 353 -5.76 -0.37 2.16
CA THR A 353 -7.00 0.13 2.74
C THR A 353 -7.28 1.60 2.45
N ASP A 354 -6.28 2.38 2.06
CA ASP A 354 -6.46 3.75 1.56
C ASP A 354 -7.49 3.82 0.42
N HIS A 355 -7.47 2.82 -0.45
CA HIS A 355 -8.23 2.84 -1.70
C HIS A 355 -9.66 2.31 -1.62
N TYR A 356 -10.07 1.69 -0.51
CA TYR A 356 -11.41 1.11 -0.38
C TYR A 356 -11.99 1.17 1.03
N ALA A 357 -11.20 1.54 2.02
CA ALA A 357 -11.64 1.60 3.42
C ALA A 357 -10.62 2.32 4.31
N ALA A 358 -10.24 3.55 3.93
CA ALA A 358 -9.25 4.34 4.67
C ALA A 358 -9.53 4.35 6.18
N GLY A 359 -8.50 4.07 6.98
CA GLY A 359 -8.62 3.98 8.44
C GLY A 359 -9.39 2.76 8.95
N ARG A 360 -9.54 1.71 8.15
CA ARG A 360 -10.17 0.45 8.55
C ARG A 360 -9.25 -0.72 8.18
N GLY A 361 -9.47 -1.85 8.84
CA GLY A 361 -8.76 -3.10 8.65
C GLY A 361 -8.71 -3.86 9.97
N ASP A 362 -8.92 -5.16 9.92
CA ASP A 362 -8.88 -6.04 11.09
C ASP A 362 -8.01 -7.28 10.82
N ALA A 363 -7.89 -8.13 11.81
CA ALA A 363 -7.10 -9.35 11.68
C ALA A 363 -7.65 -10.30 10.62
N LEU A 364 -8.99 -10.40 10.48
CA LEU A 364 -9.60 -11.25 9.47
C LEU A 364 -9.38 -10.73 8.06
N TRP A 365 -9.43 -9.41 7.85
CA TRP A 365 -9.11 -8.80 6.57
C TRP A 365 -7.71 -9.18 6.10
N ALA A 366 -6.70 -9.08 6.97
CA ALA A 366 -5.33 -9.43 6.63
C ALA A 366 -5.20 -10.89 6.19
N TRP A 367 -5.79 -11.81 6.95
CA TRP A 367 -5.77 -13.24 6.63
C TRP A 367 -6.57 -13.59 5.38
N LYS A 368 -7.77 -13.03 5.20
CA LYS A 368 -8.59 -13.24 4.00
C LYS A 368 -7.87 -12.74 2.76
N SER A 369 -7.29 -11.55 2.81
CA SER A 369 -6.52 -10.98 1.70
C SER A 369 -5.32 -11.86 1.34
N PHE A 370 -4.56 -12.35 2.32
CA PHE A 370 -3.45 -13.26 2.09
C PHE A 370 -3.90 -14.55 1.39
N LEU A 371 -4.99 -15.19 1.86
CA LEU A 371 -5.50 -16.42 1.27
C LEU A 371 -6.20 -16.21 -0.10
N ARG A 372 -6.43 -14.97 -0.49
CA ARG A 372 -6.89 -14.58 -1.83
C ARG A 372 -5.74 -14.17 -2.77
N GLY A 373 -4.49 -14.37 -2.32
CA GLY A 373 -3.28 -14.06 -3.11
C GLY A 373 -2.96 -12.56 -3.19
N HIS A 374 -3.40 -11.80 -2.19
CA HIS A 374 -3.12 -10.39 -2.06
C HIS A 374 -2.02 -10.10 -1.03
N HIS A 375 -1.49 -8.92 -1.10
CA HIS A 375 -0.52 -8.32 -0.20
C HIS A 375 -1.22 -7.19 0.57
N PRO A 376 -1.78 -7.43 1.78
CA PRO A 376 -2.51 -6.42 2.53
C PRO A 376 -1.59 -5.31 3.05
N ILE A 377 -1.96 -4.07 2.76
CA ILE A 377 -1.27 -2.86 3.16
C ILE A 377 -2.27 -1.99 3.95
N LEU A 378 -1.86 -1.48 5.08
CA LEU A 378 -2.71 -0.71 5.97
C LEU A 378 -2.37 0.78 5.92
N MET A 379 -3.33 1.62 5.52
CA MET A 379 -3.29 3.04 5.82
C MET A 379 -3.55 3.21 7.32
N ASP A 380 -2.51 3.49 8.06
CA ASP A 380 -2.49 3.44 9.52
C ASP A 380 -2.43 4.84 10.14
N PHE A 381 -3.58 5.39 10.42
CA PHE A 381 -3.70 6.72 11.02
C PHE A 381 -3.11 6.83 12.44
N GLY A 382 -2.76 5.72 13.08
CA GLY A 382 -2.21 5.72 14.44
C GLY A 382 -0.68 5.78 14.53
N ILE A 383 0.05 5.78 13.40
CA ILE A 383 1.50 5.56 13.42
C ILE A 383 2.31 6.78 13.89
N ILE A 384 1.91 7.99 13.53
CA ILE A 384 2.71 9.20 13.72
C ILE A 384 1.91 10.29 14.40
N ASN A 385 2.58 11.17 15.15
CA ASN A 385 2.02 12.33 15.86
C ASN A 385 1.08 13.21 15.03
N VAL A 386 1.20 13.19 13.73
CA VAL A 386 0.31 13.85 12.77
C VAL A 386 -1.14 13.43 12.95
N THR A 387 -1.36 12.18 13.24
CA THR A 387 -2.70 11.61 13.33
C THR A 387 -3.37 11.85 14.66
N THR A 388 -2.61 12.10 15.73
CA THR A 388 -3.18 12.59 16.99
C THR A 388 -3.76 13.99 16.86
N GLN A 389 -3.51 14.64 15.74
CA GLN A 389 -3.97 15.99 15.38
C GLN A 389 -5.03 15.97 14.28
N LEU A 390 -5.37 14.81 13.71
CA LEU A 390 -6.57 14.71 12.88
C LEU A 390 -7.78 15.03 13.74
N ASP A 391 -8.69 15.78 13.15
CA ASP A 391 -9.95 16.16 13.78
C ASP A 391 -10.64 14.89 14.31
N PRO A 392 -10.92 14.78 15.62
CA PRO A 392 -11.65 13.62 16.17
C PRO A 392 -13.00 13.37 15.52
N SER A 393 -13.59 14.37 14.85
CA SER A 393 -14.83 14.23 14.09
C SER A 393 -14.72 13.33 12.85
N LEU A 394 -13.49 13.02 12.40
CA LEU A 394 -13.25 12.10 11.28
C LEU A 394 -13.49 10.62 11.63
N GLY A 395 -13.83 10.32 12.88
CA GLY A 395 -14.05 8.94 13.31
C GLY A 395 -12.82 8.04 13.14
N VAL A 396 -11.62 8.63 13.14
CA VAL A 396 -10.37 7.90 13.04
C VAL A 396 -10.27 6.93 14.21
N PRO A 397 -10.05 5.63 13.96
CA PRO A 397 -9.89 4.65 15.02
C PRO A 397 -8.71 5.00 15.94
N SER A 398 -8.79 4.61 17.22
CA SER A 398 -7.68 4.80 18.15
C SER A 398 -6.45 3.99 17.70
N TYR A 399 -5.26 4.37 18.17
CA TYR A 399 -4.03 3.62 17.89
C TYR A 399 -4.19 2.13 18.17
N GLU A 400 -4.82 1.78 19.29
CA GLU A 400 -5.02 0.41 19.76
C GLU A 400 -5.96 -0.38 18.86
N SER A 401 -6.92 0.26 18.21
CA SER A 401 -7.89 -0.42 17.33
C SER A 401 -7.24 -1.06 16.11
N PHE A 402 -6.09 -0.58 15.66
CA PHE A 402 -5.31 -1.17 14.55
C PHE A 402 -4.37 -2.29 14.98
N GLU A 403 -4.07 -2.45 16.27
CA GLU A 403 -3.11 -3.47 16.74
C GLU A 403 -3.44 -4.89 16.22
N PRO A 404 -4.71 -5.35 16.21
CA PRO A 404 -5.04 -6.67 15.66
C PRO A 404 -4.69 -6.83 14.18
N ALA A 405 -4.96 -5.83 13.35
CA ALA A 405 -4.62 -5.84 11.92
C ALA A 405 -3.10 -5.84 11.71
N ARG A 406 -2.38 -4.96 12.42
CA ARG A 406 -0.91 -4.86 12.34
C ARG A 406 -0.24 -6.19 12.63
N TYR A 407 -0.61 -6.83 13.72
CA TYR A 407 -0.05 -8.12 14.08
C TYR A 407 -0.46 -9.24 13.15
N ALA A 408 -1.70 -9.24 12.66
CA ALA A 408 -2.16 -10.26 11.70
C ALA A 408 -1.39 -10.17 10.37
N MET A 409 -1.10 -8.96 9.88
CA MET A 409 -0.25 -8.77 8.72
C MET A 409 1.15 -9.36 8.94
N GLY A 410 1.77 -9.13 10.09
CA GLY A 410 3.05 -9.77 10.45
C GLY A 410 2.94 -11.30 10.58
N ASP A 411 1.81 -11.81 11.07
CA ASP A 411 1.58 -13.24 11.16
C ASP A 411 1.41 -13.88 9.77
N THR A 412 0.72 -13.22 8.83
CA THR A 412 0.65 -13.68 7.43
C THR A 412 2.03 -13.73 6.78
N LEU A 413 2.89 -12.72 7.00
CA LEU A 413 4.26 -12.74 6.52
C LEU A 413 5.06 -13.90 7.12
N ARG A 414 4.91 -14.18 8.41
CA ARG A 414 5.56 -15.31 9.06
C ARG A 414 5.15 -16.65 8.44
N PHE A 415 3.89 -16.83 8.07
CA PHE A 415 3.41 -18.01 7.36
C PHE A 415 3.92 -18.03 5.92
N ALA A 416 3.88 -16.92 5.20
CA ALA A 416 4.43 -16.80 3.86
C ALA A 416 5.91 -17.23 3.77
N MET A 417 6.72 -16.82 4.76
CA MET A 417 8.16 -17.16 4.80
C MET A 417 8.46 -18.62 5.09
N ARG A 418 7.58 -19.34 5.79
CA ARG A 418 7.79 -20.77 6.15
C ARG A 418 7.20 -21.74 5.13
N MET A 419 6.31 -21.24 4.25
CA MET A 419 5.66 -22.02 3.21
C MET A 419 6.45 -21.96 1.90
N LYS A 420 6.20 -22.93 1.03
CA LYS A 420 6.63 -22.86 -0.38
C LYS A 420 5.64 -22.01 -1.18
N LEU A 421 5.50 -20.75 -0.78
CA LEU A 421 4.43 -19.85 -1.26
C LEU A 421 4.40 -19.72 -2.80
N ILE A 422 5.57 -19.83 -3.46
CA ILE A 422 5.66 -19.78 -4.92
C ILE A 422 4.89 -20.92 -5.61
N GLU A 423 4.76 -22.07 -4.93
CA GLU A 423 4.08 -23.27 -5.42
C GLU A 423 2.59 -23.30 -4.99
N MET A 424 2.15 -22.34 -4.18
CA MET A 424 0.78 -22.32 -3.65
C MET A 424 -0.19 -21.72 -4.66
N GLU A 425 -1.32 -22.37 -4.83
CA GLU A 425 -2.44 -21.92 -5.65
C GLU A 425 -3.62 -21.49 -4.77
N LEU A 426 -4.44 -20.58 -5.28
CA LEU A 426 -5.74 -20.27 -4.70
C LEU A 426 -6.68 -21.44 -4.95
N ARG A 427 -7.12 -22.09 -3.90
CA ARG A 427 -7.90 -23.32 -3.99
C ARG A 427 -9.11 -23.27 -3.05
N SER A 428 -9.92 -22.21 -3.21
CA SER A 428 -11.18 -22.04 -2.46
C SER A 428 -12.10 -23.26 -2.56
N ASP A 429 -12.01 -24.01 -3.67
CA ASP A 429 -12.74 -25.25 -3.91
C ASP A 429 -12.36 -26.41 -2.97
N LEU A 430 -11.19 -26.38 -2.39
CA LEU A 430 -10.72 -27.45 -1.48
C LEU A 430 -11.29 -27.34 -0.07
N SER A 431 -11.85 -26.21 0.33
CA SER A 431 -12.40 -26.01 1.68
C SER A 431 -13.81 -25.47 1.66
N SER A 432 -14.67 -25.98 2.57
CA SER A 432 -16.01 -25.43 2.76
C SER A 432 -16.02 -23.99 3.28
N THR A 433 -14.87 -23.47 3.77
CA THR A 433 -14.73 -22.08 4.21
C THR A 433 -14.52 -21.11 3.03
N GLY A 434 -14.13 -21.63 1.86
CA GLY A 434 -13.78 -20.82 0.69
C GLY A 434 -12.47 -20.06 0.79
N TYR A 435 -11.65 -20.29 1.84
CA TYR A 435 -10.35 -19.64 2.04
C TYR A 435 -9.26 -20.70 2.16
N ALA A 436 -8.62 -21.04 1.05
CA ALA A 436 -7.55 -22.01 1.00
C ALA A 436 -6.46 -21.64 0.01
N LEU A 437 -5.20 -21.70 0.46
CA LEU A 437 -4.00 -21.78 -0.36
C LEU A 437 -3.45 -23.20 -0.28
N ALA A 438 -3.09 -23.82 -1.41
CA ALA A 438 -2.58 -25.18 -1.41
C ALA A 438 -1.59 -25.45 -2.55
N SER A 439 -0.49 -26.14 -2.21
CA SER A 439 0.25 -27.03 -3.11
C SER A 439 -0.26 -28.44 -2.87
N ARG A 440 -1.12 -28.94 -3.79
CA ARG A 440 -1.89 -30.19 -3.58
C ARG A 440 -0.99 -31.37 -3.28
N GLY A 441 -1.29 -32.04 -2.16
CA GLY A 441 -0.50 -33.19 -1.70
C GLY A 441 0.73 -32.82 -0.87
N GLU A 442 1.10 -31.55 -0.81
CA GLU A 442 2.30 -31.10 -0.07
C GLU A 442 1.97 -30.15 1.09
N GLU A 443 1.31 -29.02 0.81
CA GLU A 443 1.06 -27.98 1.79
C GLU A 443 -0.35 -27.38 1.61
N TYR A 444 -1.04 -27.10 2.73
CA TYR A 444 -2.34 -26.47 2.72
C TYR A 444 -2.43 -25.46 3.85
N LEU A 445 -2.98 -24.29 3.56
CA LEU A 445 -3.30 -23.25 4.53
C LEU A 445 -4.76 -22.86 4.37
N ILE A 446 -5.56 -23.07 5.41
CA ILE A 446 -7.00 -22.84 5.39
C ILE A 446 -7.38 -21.91 6.53
N LEU A 447 -8.18 -20.88 6.25
CA LEU A 447 -8.79 -20.03 7.27
C LEU A 447 -10.23 -20.48 7.53
N GLN A 448 -10.57 -20.73 8.80
CA GLN A 448 -11.94 -20.74 9.31
C GLN A 448 -12.21 -19.37 9.95
N PRO A 449 -12.99 -18.50 9.29
CA PRO A 449 -13.20 -17.12 9.76
C PRO A 449 -14.23 -16.99 10.89
N SER A 450 -14.91 -18.08 11.28
CA SER A 450 -15.93 -18.06 12.34
C SER A 450 -15.32 -17.77 13.70
N GLU A 451 -16.00 -16.95 14.48
CA GLU A 451 -15.63 -16.66 15.88
C GLU A 451 -15.94 -17.82 16.82
N VAL A 452 -16.71 -18.80 16.37
CA VAL A 452 -17.01 -20.03 17.10
C VAL A 452 -16.33 -21.22 16.43
N ALA A 453 -16.07 -22.28 17.19
CA ALA A 453 -15.37 -23.47 16.70
C ALA A 453 -16.24 -24.33 15.76
N GLU A 454 -16.65 -23.75 14.62
CA GLU A 454 -17.44 -24.45 13.61
C GLU A 454 -16.61 -25.46 12.84
N PRO A 455 -17.09 -26.72 12.70
CA PRO A 455 -16.46 -27.70 11.84
C PRO A 455 -16.49 -27.26 10.37
N PHE A 456 -15.43 -27.57 9.64
CA PHE A 456 -15.33 -27.32 8.21
C PHE A 456 -14.65 -28.50 7.51
N THR A 457 -14.74 -28.55 6.20
CA THR A 457 -14.17 -29.63 5.41
C THR A 457 -13.01 -29.17 4.55
N VAL A 458 -12.04 -30.08 4.35
CA VAL A 458 -10.90 -29.89 3.45
C VAL A 458 -10.70 -31.14 2.61
N THR A 459 -10.59 -31.00 1.30
CA THR A 459 -10.25 -32.10 0.40
C THR A 459 -8.73 -32.27 0.35
N LEU A 460 -8.25 -33.43 0.79
CA LEU A 460 -6.83 -33.76 0.87
C LEU A 460 -6.46 -34.87 -0.12
N GLU A 461 -5.27 -34.81 -0.69
CA GLU A 461 -4.63 -35.90 -1.42
C GLU A 461 -4.15 -37.01 -0.46
N ALA A 462 -3.83 -38.18 -1.00
CA ALA A 462 -3.26 -39.27 -0.20
C ALA A 462 -1.91 -38.85 0.43
N GLY A 463 -1.75 -39.10 1.72
CA GLY A 463 -0.54 -38.72 2.45
C GLY A 463 -0.77 -38.65 3.95
N THR A 464 0.32 -38.45 4.68
CA THR A 464 0.28 -38.14 6.12
C THR A 464 0.72 -36.69 6.29
N TYR A 465 -0.10 -35.90 6.95
CA TYR A 465 0.14 -34.47 7.14
C TYR A 465 0.30 -34.15 8.62
N THR A 466 1.29 -33.35 8.95
CA THR A 466 1.33 -32.65 10.24
C THR A 466 0.28 -31.55 10.24
N ILE A 467 -0.29 -31.27 11.40
CA ILE A 467 -1.34 -30.27 11.59
C ILE A 467 -0.87 -29.25 12.62
N GLU A 468 -1.09 -27.97 12.31
CA GLU A 468 -1.01 -26.87 13.28
C GLU A 468 -2.31 -26.07 13.24
N TRP A 469 -2.83 -25.76 14.43
CA TRP A 469 -3.96 -24.88 14.62
C TRP A 469 -3.48 -23.56 15.20
N PHE A 470 -3.46 -22.54 14.37
CA PHE A 470 -3.10 -21.18 14.76
C PHE A 470 -4.36 -20.37 15.03
N ASN A 471 -4.48 -19.81 16.23
CA ASN A 471 -5.59 -18.92 16.57
C ASN A 471 -5.22 -17.48 16.19
N VAL A 472 -6.10 -16.83 15.41
CA VAL A 472 -5.86 -15.48 14.87
C VAL A 472 -5.83 -14.41 15.98
N ILE A 473 -6.61 -14.60 17.05
CA ILE A 473 -6.73 -13.63 18.15
C ILE A 473 -5.61 -13.79 19.17
N SER A 474 -5.37 -15.02 19.66
CA SER A 474 -4.27 -15.28 20.60
C SER A 474 -2.90 -15.23 19.94
N ARG A 475 -2.86 -15.39 18.60
CA ARG A 475 -1.64 -15.42 17.77
C ARG A 475 -0.68 -16.54 18.16
N GLU A 476 -1.25 -17.66 18.64
CA GLU A 476 -0.49 -18.83 19.10
C GLU A 476 -0.91 -20.09 18.33
N ILE A 477 0.02 -21.02 18.17
CA ILE A 477 -0.30 -22.38 17.76
C ILE A 477 -0.83 -23.08 19.00
N GLU A 478 -2.16 -23.23 19.08
CA GLU A 478 -2.83 -23.75 20.26
C GLU A 478 -2.93 -25.28 20.29
N ALA A 479 -2.86 -25.92 19.12
CA ALA A 479 -2.88 -27.38 19.01
C ALA A 479 -2.06 -27.86 17.79
N SER A 480 -1.52 -29.06 17.90
CA SER A 480 -0.81 -29.75 16.84
C SER A 480 -1.25 -31.22 16.76
N GLY A 481 -0.96 -31.88 15.64
CA GLY A 481 -1.30 -33.28 15.45
C GLY A 481 -0.91 -33.80 14.09
N SER A 482 -1.55 -34.89 13.67
CA SER A 482 -1.40 -35.42 12.31
C SER A 482 -2.69 -36.00 11.80
N VAL A 483 -2.80 -36.10 10.46
CA VAL A 483 -3.88 -36.80 9.77
C VAL A 483 -3.30 -37.62 8.64
N SER A 484 -3.77 -38.87 8.50
CA SER A 484 -3.40 -39.75 7.39
C SER A 484 -4.61 -39.99 6.50
N VAL A 485 -4.38 -39.88 5.19
CA VAL A 485 -5.39 -40.08 4.14
C VAL A 485 -4.83 -41.09 3.14
N GLU A 486 -5.46 -42.27 3.05
CA GLU A 486 -4.97 -43.35 2.18
C GLU A 486 -5.26 -43.09 0.69
N ARG A 487 -6.32 -42.35 0.40
CA ARG A 487 -6.74 -41.92 -0.95
C ARG A 487 -7.35 -40.54 -0.89
N PRO A 488 -7.35 -39.76 -1.98
CA PRO A 488 -7.96 -38.44 -1.99
C PRO A 488 -9.38 -38.44 -1.46
N ARG A 489 -9.66 -37.62 -0.47
CA ARG A 489 -10.99 -37.48 0.15
C ARG A 489 -11.17 -36.18 0.89
N THR A 490 -12.42 -35.81 1.10
CA THR A 490 -12.81 -34.72 1.98
C THR A 490 -12.75 -35.20 3.45
N VAL A 491 -12.09 -34.42 4.28
CA VAL A 491 -11.90 -34.65 5.73
C VAL A 491 -12.57 -33.50 6.48
N THR A 492 -13.33 -33.83 7.52
CA THR A 492 -13.90 -32.83 8.43
C THR A 492 -12.91 -32.51 9.53
N PHE A 493 -12.67 -31.21 9.70
CA PHE A 493 -11.85 -30.65 10.77
C PHE A 493 -12.72 -29.86 11.73
N THR A 494 -12.52 -30.09 13.02
CA THR A 494 -13.10 -29.28 14.08
C THR A 494 -11.97 -28.49 14.71
N PRO A 495 -12.07 -27.14 14.78
CA PRO A 495 -11.04 -26.32 15.40
C PRO A 495 -10.67 -26.83 16.79
N ARG A 496 -9.38 -26.90 17.05
CA ARG A 496 -8.83 -27.34 18.33
C ARG A 496 -8.00 -26.22 18.91
N GLY A 497 -8.31 -25.81 20.12
CA GLY A 497 -7.62 -24.74 20.80
C GLY A 497 -8.27 -24.43 22.14
N ARG A 498 -7.65 -23.52 22.89
CA ARG A 498 -8.13 -23.06 24.20
C ARG A 498 -9.00 -21.82 24.09
N SER A 499 -8.80 -21.07 22.99
CA SER A 499 -9.43 -19.77 22.78
C SER A 499 -10.52 -19.87 21.71
N ALA A 500 -11.61 -19.15 21.90
CA ALA A 500 -12.58 -18.90 20.84
C ALA A 500 -11.96 -17.97 19.79
N GLY A 501 -12.50 -17.98 18.58
CA GLY A 501 -12.13 -17.07 17.52
C GLY A 501 -11.75 -17.76 16.21
N PRO A 502 -11.44 -16.95 15.18
CA PRO A 502 -10.99 -17.44 13.89
C PRO A 502 -9.69 -18.23 14.00
N VAL A 503 -9.58 -19.31 13.21
CA VAL A 503 -8.39 -20.17 13.23
C VAL A 503 -7.85 -20.41 11.83
N VAL A 504 -6.54 -20.59 11.76
CA VAL A 504 -5.83 -21.03 10.58
C VAL A 504 -5.37 -22.47 10.79
N LEU A 505 -5.78 -23.35 9.89
CA LEU A 505 -5.31 -24.72 9.81
C LEU A 505 -4.16 -24.79 8.79
N TYR A 506 -2.99 -25.14 9.26
CA TYR A 506 -1.83 -25.41 8.42
C TYR A 506 -1.54 -26.92 8.39
N LEU A 507 -1.46 -27.45 7.18
CA LEU A 507 -1.15 -28.85 6.93
C LEU A 507 0.10 -28.95 6.07
N LYS A 508 1.04 -29.79 6.46
CA LYS A 508 2.26 -30.06 5.71
C LYS A 508 2.52 -31.56 5.63
N GLN A 509 2.81 -32.08 4.43
CA GLN A 509 3.11 -33.50 4.24
C GLN A 509 4.34 -33.90 5.06
N ALA A 510 4.22 -34.97 5.85
CA ALA A 510 5.30 -35.46 6.69
C ALA A 510 6.40 -36.10 5.83
N GLY A 511 7.67 -35.73 6.08
CA GLY A 511 8.82 -36.33 5.42
C GLY A 511 9.28 -35.65 4.12
N ARG A 512 8.77 -34.46 3.82
CA ARG A 512 9.27 -33.61 2.73
C ARG A 512 9.78 -32.26 3.22
#